data_fe11b548b2783d31018ea765551d2c7b
#
_entry.id   fe11b548b2783d31018ea765551d2c7b
#
_cell.length_a   1.000
_cell.length_b   1.000
_cell.length_c   1.000
_cell.angle_alpha   90.00
_cell.angle_beta   90.00
_cell.angle_gamma   90.00
#
_symmetry.space_group_name_H-M   'P 1'
#
loop_
_entity.id
_entity.type
_entity.pdbx_description
1 polymer ?
#
loop_
_entity_poly.entity_id
_entity_poly.type
_entity_poly.pdbx_seq_one_letter_code
_entity_poly.pdbx_strand_id
1 'polypeptide(L)'
;MLLLFSSDAQQNLKIVKSSHMDQKRRRFVLYAQNRLHALGSKTANGLILFRQEEVQVVVDASKAGMTVQDVLGYGGDIPIVAHITEAMAFQPDTLVIGVAPIGGAVKPEWIPELKIALEAGLNVWAGLHQFLGDVDELKSYRNLIWDARRPPPGLKVAQGHWRERKSKIILTIGSDSNVGKMTTALMLQRQLKTLGLESIFVGTGQTGMMISGRGVAVDAIVSDFVNGATEAEIDKVDGQAPLIIVEGQGAVTHIGYSAVTMGLIHGSMPDAFVLAHQPSRIVDDYDHPLPEIQ
;
A
#
# COMPACT_ATOMS: atom_id res chain seq x y z
N MET A 1 22.87 8.79 -4.69
CA MET A 1 21.77 8.92 -5.66
C MET A 1 21.76 10.37 -6.16
N LEU A 2 22.29 10.62 -7.34
CA LEU A 2 22.34 11.96 -7.93
C LEU A 2 21.12 12.14 -8.83
N LEU A 3 20.19 13.00 -8.43
CA LEU A 3 19.10 13.45 -9.29
C LEU A 3 19.60 14.67 -10.06
N LEU A 4 19.93 14.51 -11.34
CA LEU A 4 20.24 15.63 -12.24
C LEU A 4 18.95 16.13 -12.85
N PHE A 5 18.46 17.27 -12.37
CA PHE A 5 17.43 18.05 -13.06
C PHE A 5 18.09 19.13 -13.91
N SER A 6 17.59 19.30 -15.15
CA SER A 6 18.04 20.41 -15.99
C SER A 6 17.55 21.75 -15.41
N SER A 7 18.34 22.82 -15.59
CA SER A 7 18.08 24.15 -15.07
C SER A 7 16.72 24.74 -15.47
N ASP A 8 16.12 24.28 -16.55
CA ASP A 8 14.83 24.77 -17.06
C ASP A 8 13.61 24.23 -16.29
N ALA A 9 13.77 23.13 -15.53
CA ALA A 9 12.68 22.55 -14.72
C ALA A 9 12.38 23.35 -13.45
N GLN A 10 13.31 24.15 -12.96
CA GLN A 10 13.16 24.91 -11.72
C GLN A 10 12.32 26.20 -11.88
N GLN A 11 12.19 26.76 -13.11
CA GLN A 11 11.52 28.05 -13.31
C GLN A 11 10.01 27.98 -13.51
N ASN A 12 9.42 26.80 -13.75
CA ASN A 12 7.99 26.67 -14.07
C ASN A 12 7.11 26.00 -13.00
N LEU A 13 7.65 25.70 -11.81
CA LEU A 13 6.87 25.16 -10.71
C LEU A 13 6.14 26.28 -9.95
N LYS A 14 4.98 26.69 -10.42
CA LYS A 14 4.06 27.53 -9.64
C LYS A 14 3.55 26.71 -8.45
N ILE A 15 3.77 27.23 -7.24
CA ILE A 15 3.20 26.69 -6.00
C ILE A 15 1.67 26.80 -6.09
N VAL A 16 1.01 25.72 -6.45
CA VAL A 16 -0.45 25.60 -6.33
C VAL A 16 -0.73 25.23 -4.87
N LYS A 17 -1.42 26.10 -4.15
CA LYS A 17 -1.92 25.76 -2.82
C LYS A 17 -2.88 24.60 -2.95
N SER A 18 -2.44 23.41 -2.55
CA SER A 18 -3.23 22.19 -2.53
C SER A 18 -4.32 22.31 -1.47
N SER A 19 -5.57 22.19 -1.88
CA SER A 19 -6.66 21.85 -0.98
C SER A 19 -6.47 20.37 -0.61
N HIS A 20 -5.84 20.09 0.54
CA HIS A 20 -5.86 18.75 1.11
C HIS A 20 -7.33 18.33 1.28
N MET A 21 -7.77 17.31 0.55
CA MET A 21 -8.97 16.59 0.95
C MET A 21 -8.65 15.99 2.33
N ASP A 22 -9.32 16.53 3.34
CA ASP A 22 -9.20 16.15 4.74
C ASP A 22 -9.67 14.69 4.85
N GLN A 23 -8.73 13.75 4.70
CA GLN A 23 -9.03 12.35 4.97
C GLN A 23 -9.31 12.28 6.47
N LYS A 24 -10.54 11.95 6.85
CA LYS A 24 -10.92 11.76 8.24
C LYS A 24 -9.86 10.89 8.92
N ARG A 25 -9.17 11.46 9.92
CA ARG A 25 -8.14 10.77 10.68
C ARG A 25 -8.76 9.53 11.33
N ARG A 26 -8.16 8.36 11.07
CA ARG A 26 -8.61 7.08 11.59
C ARG A 26 -7.95 6.77 12.93
N ARG A 27 -8.55 5.84 13.66
CA ARG A 27 -7.99 5.26 14.88
C ARG A 27 -7.84 3.75 14.64
N PHE A 28 -6.66 3.35 14.18
CA PHE A 28 -6.42 1.97 13.77
C PHE A 28 -6.11 1.06 14.95
N VAL A 29 -6.72 -0.13 14.94
CA VAL A 29 -6.15 -1.33 15.56
C VAL A 29 -5.57 -2.20 14.45
N LEU A 30 -4.30 -2.59 14.57
CA LEU A 30 -3.64 -3.44 13.59
C LEU A 30 -3.67 -4.89 14.07
N TYR A 31 -4.32 -5.75 13.30
CA TYR A 31 -4.41 -7.18 13.60
C TYR A 31 -3.24 -7.92 12.95
N ALA A 32 -2.24 -8.29 13.77
CA ALA A 32 -1.00 -8.93 13.32
C ALA A 32 -0.73 -10.27 14.04
N GLN A 33 -1.78 -10.96 14.43
CA GLN A 33 -1.80 -12.12 15.35
C GLN A 33 -0.71 -13.14 15.06
N ASN A 34 0.20 -13.31 16.02
CA ASN A 34 1.38 -14.18 16.02
C ASN A 34 2.37 -13.94 14.86
N ARG A 35 2.35 -12.76 14.23
CA ARG A 35 3.16 -12.45 13.04
C ARG A 35 3.76 -11.04 13.03
N LEU A 36 3.70 -10.29 14.12
CA LEU A 36 4.31 -8.97 14.18
C LEU A 36 5.84 -9.09 14.18
N HIS A 37 6.42 -8.93 13.00
CA HIS A 37 7.86 -8.85 12.78
C HIS A 37 8.15 -8.21 11.40
N ALA A 38 9.40 -7.85 11.14
CA ALA A 38 9.80 -7.07 9.96
C ALA A 38 9.30 -7.63 8.62
N LEU A 39 9.24 -8.96 8.45
CA LEU A 39 8.83 -9.60 7.19
C LEU A 39 7.38 -10.14 7.23
N GLY A 40 6.83 -10.43 8.41
CA GLY A 40 5.55 -11.14 8.56
C GLY A 40 4.31 -10.26 8.50
N SER A 41 4.44 -8.98 8.82
CA SER A 41 3.33 -8.04 8.98
C SER A 41 3.49 -6.80 8.11
N LYS A 42 3.74 -6.99 6.82
CA LYS A 42 4.07 -5.91 5.86
C LYS A 42 3.05 -4.76 5.87
N THR A 43 1.75 -5.05 5.96
CA THR A 43 0.71 -4.02 5.99
C THR A 43 0.71 -3.26 7.32
N ALA A 44 0.81 -3.97 8.46
CA ALA A 44 0.93 -3.32 9.75
C ALA A 44 2.19 -2.46 9.81
N ASN A 45 3.34 -2.98 9.38
CA ASN A 45 4.62 -2.26 9.35
C ASN A 45 4.52 -0.98 8.50
N GLY A 46 3.85 -1.06 7.34
CA GLY A 46 3.63 0.09 6.48
C GLY A 46 2.79 1.18 7.14
N LEU A 47 1.69 0.81 7.81
CA LEU A 47 0.85 1.78 8.53
C LEU A 47 1.58 2.38 9.74
N ILE A 48 2.33 1.58 10.49
CA ILE A 48 3.15 2.08 11.60
C ILE A 48 4.20 3.09 11.10
N LEU A 49 4.83 2.83 9.95
CA LEU A 49 5.88 3.71 9.41
C LEU A 49 5.34 5.01 8.81
N PHE A 50 4.16 4.96 8.15
CA PHE A 50 3.67 6.09 7.36
C PHE A 50 2.41 6.77 7.92
N ARG A 51 1.68 6.11 8.85
CA ARG A 51 0.47 6.61 9.53
C ARG A 51 0.52 6.37 11.04
N GLN A 52 1.71 6.40 11.64
CA GLN A 52 1.95 6.07 13.06
C GLN A 52 0.96 6.74 14.01
N GLU A 53 0.68 8.03 13.80
CA GLU A 53 -0.22 8.82 14.65
C GLU A 53 -1.68 8.33 14.67
N GLU A 54 -2.05 7.48 13.72
CA GLU A 54 -3.38 6.89 13.63
C GLU A 54 -3.44 5.48 14.22
N VAL A 55 -2.29 4.85 14.47
CA VAL A 55 -2.22 3.51 15.07
C VAL A 55 -2.33 3.63 16.58
N GLN A 56 -3.40 3.06 17.15
CA GLN A 56 -3.66 3.12 18.58
C GLN A 56 -3.09 1.92 19.31
N VAL A 57 -3.14 0.74 18.68
CA VAL A 57 -2.78 -0.54 19.31
C VAL A 57 -2.54 -1.59 18.24
N VAL A 58 -1.72 -2.59 18.55
CA VAL A 58 -1.52 -3.80 17.72
C VAL A 58 -2.02 -5.02 18.48
N VAL A 59 -2.67 -5.94 17.79
CA VAL A 59 -3.11 -7.25 18.34
C VAL A 59 -2.12 -8.32 17.87
N ASP A 60 -1.36 -8.84 18.81
CA ASP A 60 -0.46 -9.99 18.64
C ASP A 60 -0.22 -10.68 19.99
N ALA A 61 -0.86 -11.83 20.22
CA ALA A 61 -0.77 -12.56 21.49
C ALA A 61 0.66 -12.99 21.84
N SER A 62 1.51 -13.25 20.82
CA SER A 62 2.90 -13.67 21.05
C SER A 62 3.80 -12.53 21.55
N LYS A 63 3.35 -11.26 21.47
CA LYS A 63 4.08 -10.04 21.83
C LYS A 63 3.32 -9.16 22.82
N ALA A 64 2.20 -9.65 23.35
CA ALA A 64 1.37 -8.90 24.30
C ALA A 64 2.18 -8.38 25.51
N GLY A 65 1.92 -7.14 25.90
CA GLY A 65 2.64 -6.45 26.98
C GLY A 65 3.93 -5.74 26.55
N MET A 66 4.37 -5.91 25.29
CA MET A 66 5.47 -5.15 24.68
C MET A 66 4.93 -3.91 23.95
N THR A 67 5.84 -3.04 23.52
CA THR A 67 5.56 -1.98 22.58
C THR A 67 5.99 -2.36 21.15
N VAL A 68 5.47 -1.64 20.16
CA VAL A 68 5.92 -1.80 18.76
C VAL A 68 7.40 -1.48 18.63
N GLN A 69 7.91 -0.49 19.38
CA GLN A 69 9.33 -0.14 19.42
C GLN A 69 10.21 -1.32 19.88
N ASP A 70 9.77 -2.07 20.89
CA ASP A 70 10.51 -3.23 21.40
C ASP A 70 10.61 -4.36 20.36
N VAL A 71 9.61 -4.49 19.51
CA VAL A 71 9.52 -5.58 18.52
C VAL A 71 10.14 -5.23 17.18
N LEU A 72 9.89 -4.00 16.68
CA LEU A 72 10.29 -3.60 15.32
C LEU A 72 11.49 -2.64 15.29
N GLY A 73 11.87 -2.04 16.43
CA GLY A 73 12.90 -1.00 16.48
C GLY A 73 12.41 0.39 16.05
N TYR A 74 11.12 0.55 15.75
CA TYR A 74 10.45 1.81 15.44
C TYR A 74 8.97 1.71 15.83
N GLY A 75 8.22 2.82 15.74
CA GLY A 75 6.77 2.84 16.04
C GLY A 75 6.45 3.42 17.44
N GLY A 76 7.48 3.71 18.25
CA GLY A 76 7.28 4.32 19.56
C GLY A 76 6.50 3.44 20.53
N ASP A 77 5.79 4.05 21.49
CA ASP A 77 5.11 3.38 22.59
C ASP A 77 3.75 2.77 22.22
N ILE A 78 3.50 2.49 20.93
CA ILE A 78 2.26 1.82 20.50
C ILE A 78 2.19 0.47 21.23
N PRO A 79 1.14 0.22 22.05
CA PRO A 79 1.02 -1.00 22.84
C PRO A 79 0.62 -2.20 21.98
N ILE A 80 1.06 -3.39 22.44
CA ILE A 80 0.66 -4.66 21.84
C ILE A 80 -0.16 -5.43 22.87
N VAL A 81 -1.35 -5.88 22.47
CA VAL A 81 -2.29 -6.64 23.29
C VAL A 81 -2.54 -8.02 22.69
N ALA A 82 -3.07 -8.95 23.50
CA ALA A 82 -3.28 -10.33 23.05
C ALA A 82 -4.52 -10.49 22.15
N HIS A 83 -5.61 -9.77 22.44
CA HIS A 83 -6.92 -9.95 21.84
C HIS A 83 -7.58 -8.63 21.46
N ILE A 84 -8.50 -8.70 20.49
CA ILE A 84 -9.27 -7.53 20.04
C ILE A 84 -10.11 -6.90 21.17
N THR A 85 -10.59 -7.72 22.12
CA THR A 85 -11.34 -7.24 23.29
C THR A 85 -10.53 -6.26 24.14
N GLU A 86 -9.23 -6.50 24.32
CA GLU A 86 -8.32 -5.60 25.02
C GLU A 86 -8.06 -4.33 24.19
N ALA A 87 -7.96 -4.47 22.88
CA ALA A 87 -7.73 -3.36 21.96
C ALA A 87 -8.88 -2.35 21.98
N MET A 88 -10.11 -2.76 22.33
CA MET A 88 -11.27 -1.86 22.39
C MET A 88 -11.12 -0.75 23.43
N ALA A 89 -10.30 -0.94 24.48
CA ALA A 89 -9.99 0.10 25.46
C ALA A 89 -9.31 1.33 24.84
N PHE A 90 -8.66 1.17 23.69
CA PHE A 90 -8.00 2.24 22.93
C PHE A 90 -8.95 2.97 21.96
N GLN A 91 -10.26 2.64 21.98
CA GLN A 91 -11.30 3.27 21.18
C GLN A 91 -10.96 3.33 19.67
N PRO A 92 -10.57 2.23 19.03
CA PRO A 92 -10.36 2.22 17.58
C PRO A 92 -11.68 2.43 16.82
N ASP A 93 -11.59 2.92 15.58
CA ASP A 93 -12.71 2.98 14.64
C ASP A 93 -12.54 2.04 13.45
N THR A 94 -11.31 1.54 13.26
CA THR A 94 -10.96 0.70 12.10
C THR A 94 -9.97 -0.38 12.50
N LEU A 95 -10.31 -1.64 12.25
CA LEU A 95 -9.39 -2.76 12.32
C LEU A 95 -8.77 -2.98 10.94
N VAL A 96 -7.44 -3.10 10.91
CA VAL A 96 -6.71 -3.44 9.66
C VAL A 96 -6.07 -4.81 9.83
N ILE A 97 -6.33 -5.72 8.89
CA ILE A 97 -5.59 -6.99 8.81
C ILE A 97 -4.17 -6.67 8.36
N GLY A 98 -3.24 -6.67 9.32
CA GLY A 98 -1.86 -6.22 9.16
C GLY A 98 -0.92 -7.25 8.52
N VAL A 99 -1.40 -8.47 8.33
CA VAL A 99 -0.64 -9.62 7.83
C VAL A 99 -1.16 -10.11 6.49
N ALA A 100 -0.31 -10.75 5.71
CA ALA A 100 -0.68 -11.43 4.47
C ALA A 100 -0.24 -12.90 4.58
N PRO A 101 -1.14 -13.83 4.91
CA PRO A 101 -0.81 -15.25 4.93
C PRO A 101 -0.52 -15.75 3.51
N ILE A 102 0.32 -16.78 3.40
CA ILE A 102 0.58 -17.46 2.12
C ILE A 102 -0.76 -17.92 1.54
N GLY A 103 -1.00 -17.67 0.25
CA GLY A 103 -2.26 -17.95 -0.41
C GLY A 103 -3.37 -16.91 -0.17
N GLY A 104 -3.16 -15.94 0.74
CA GLY A 104 -4.07 -14.81 0.97
C GLY A 104 -5.45 -15.19 1.50
N ALA A 105 -5.60 -16.39 2.09
CA ALA A 105 -6.87 -16.86 2.67
C ALA A 105 -7.10 -16.30 4.08
N VAL A 106 -8.36 -16.14 4.42
CA VAL A 106 -8.80 -15.84 5.80
C VAL A 106 -8.54 -17.08 6.66
N LYS A 107 -7.92 -16.90 7.81
CA LYS A 107 -7.73 -18.00 8.75
C LYS A 107 -8.98 -18.17 9.62
N PRO A 108 -9.50 -19.41 9.79
CA PRO A 108 -10.69 -19.64 10.60
C PRO A 108 -10.59 -19.10 12.03
N GLU A 109 -9.39 -19.20 12.64
CA GLU A 109 -9.12 -18.69 13.97
C GLU A 109 -9.22 -17.16 14.11
N TRP A 110 -9.23 -16.41 13.01
CA TRP A 110 -9.41 -14.96 13.02
C TRP A 110 -10.89 -14.55 13.07
N ILE A 111 -11.79 -15.40 12.58
CA ILE A 111 -13.21 -15.07 12.42
C ILE A 111 -13.85 -14.60 13.73
N PRO A 112 -13.66 -15.26 14.89
CA PRO A 112 -14.22 -14.79 16.15
C PRO A 112 -13.75 -13.38 16.54
N GLU A 113 -12.47 -13.08 16.39
CA GLU A 113 -11.88 -11.77 16.71
C GLU A 113 -12.41 -10.68 15.75
N LEU A 114 -12.46 -10.98 14.43
CA LEU A 114 -13.01 -10.05 13.45
C LEU A 114 -14.49 -9.77 13.69
N LYS A 115 -15.25 -10.79 14.11
CA LYS A 115 -16.66 -10.64 14.43
C LYS A 115 -16.89 -9.71 15.62
N ILE A 116 -16.08 -9.84 16.69
CA ILE A 116 -16.11 -8.91 17.84
C ILE A 116 -15.91 -7.46 17.39
N ALA A 117 -14.94 -7.20 16.51
CA ALA A 117 -14.70 -5.86 15.99
C ALA A 117 -15.88 -5.34 15.16
N LEU A 118 -16.44 -6.17 14.29
CA LEU A 118 -17.58 -5.81 13.44
C LEU A 118 -18.87 -5.59 14.26
N GLU A 119 -19.14 -6.41 15.26
CA GLU A 119 -20.27 -6.26 16.20
C GLU A 119 -20.16 -4.99 17.03
N ALA A 120 -18.94 -4.56 17.34
CA ALA A 120 -18.67 -3.26 17.97
C ALA A 120 -18.76 -2.07 17.00
N GLY A 121 -19.04 -2.30 15.71
CA GLY A 121 -19.22 -1.26 14.71
C GLY A 121 -17.92 -0.74 14.08
N LEU A 122 -16.78 -1.41 14.26
CA LEU A 122 -15.55 -1.04 13.62
C LEU A 122 -15.62 -1.31 12.10
N ASN A 123 -14.99 -0.44 11.31
CA ASN A 123 -14.65 -0.81 9.94
C ASN A 123 -13.54 -1.86 9.95
N VAL A 124 -13.56 -2.79 9.01
CA VAL A 124 -12.48 -3.78 8.83
C VAL A 124 -11.87 -3.63 7.45
N TRP A 125 -10.57 -3.38 7.40
CA TRP A 125 -9.80 -3.27 6.16
C TRP A 125 -8.99 -4.54 5.94
N ALA A 126 -9.23 -5.19 4.81
CA ALA A 126 -8.58 -6.44 4.43
C ALA A 126 -7.84 -6.31 3.10
N GLY A 127 -6.60 -6.79 3.06
CA GLY A 127 -5.78 -6.88 1.84
C GLY A 127 -5.55 -8.33 1.41
N LEU A 128 -6.49 -9.23 1.68
CA LEU A 128 -6.41 -10.66 1.38
C LEU A 128 -6.84 -10.95 -0.07
N HIS A 129 -6.42 -12.09 -0.61
CA HIS A 129 -6.93 -12.57 -1.90
C HIS A 129 -8.36 -13.14 -1.78
N GLN A 130 -8.66 -13.82 -0.67
CA GLN A 130 -10.03 -14.16 -0.31
C GLN A 130 -10.71 -12.91 0.25
N PHE A 131 -11.82 -12.50 -0.36
CA PHE A 131 -12.57 -11.34 0.12
C PHE A 131 -13.27 -11.64 1.42
N LEU A 132 -12.97 -10.86 2.44
CA LEU A 132 -13.51 -11.01 3.78
C LEU A 132 -15.03 -10.81 3.80
N GLY A 133 -15.54 -9.88 3.00
CA GLY A 133 -16.98 -9.62 2.87
C GLY A 133 -17.77 -10.73 2.20
N ASP A 134 -17.13 -11.77 1.66
CA ASP A 134 -17.78 -12.94 1.06
C ASP A 134 -17.71 -14.18 1.98
N VAL A 135 -17.04 -14.09 3.15
CA VAL A 135 -17.02 -15.14 4.16
C VAL A 135 -18.39 -15.26 4.83
N ASP A 136 -18.95 -16.46 4.89
CA ASP A 136 -20.34 -16.69 5.32
C ASP A 136 -20.66 -16.11 6.69
N GLU A 137 -19.77 -16.26 7.66
CA GLU A 137 -19.91 -15.77 9.02
C GLU A 137 -19.85 -14.24 9.13
N LEU A 138 -19.32 -13.54 8.10
CA LEU A 138 -19.09 -12.10 8.10
C LEU A 138 -19.97 -11.34 7.09
N LYS A 139 -20.69 -12.02 6.23
CA LYS A 139 -21.52 -11.43 5.15
C LYS A 139 -22.50 -10.36 5.63
N SER A 140 -23.08 -10.52 6.83
CA SER A 140 -24.01 -9.54 7.40
C SER A 140 -23.36 -8.19 7.69
N TYR A 141 -22.03 -8.14 7.81
CA TYR A 141 -21.24 -6.94 8.10
C TYR A 141 -20.52 -6.38 6.87
N ARG A 142 -20.88 -6.81 5.65
CA ARG A 142 -20.18 -6.44 4.41
C ARG A 142 -20.04 -4.92 4.21
N ASN A 143 -20.99 -4.15 4.68
CA ASN A 143 -20.97 -2.69 4.62
C ASN A 143 -19.90 -2.03 5.51
N LEU A 144 -19.34 -2.75 6.49
CA LEU A 144 -18.25 -2.33 7.34
C LEU A 144 -16.88 -2.86 6.85
N ILE A 145 -16.86 -3.75 5.85
CA ILE A 145 -15.66 -4.41 5.35
C ILE A 145 -15.20 -3.75 4.04
N TRP A 146 -13.95 -3.33 4.03
CA TRP A 146 -13.26 -2.91 2.81
C TRP A 146 -12.22 -3.95 2.40
N ASP A 147 -12.55 -4.73 1.38
CA ASP A 147 -11.64 -5.64 0.71
C ASP A 147 -10.82 -4.85 -0.31
N ALA A 148 -9.63 -4.39 0.05
CA ALA A 148 -8.81 -3.50 -0.75
C ALA A 148 -8.39 -4.11 -2.11
N ARG A 149 -8.35 -5.44 -2.22
CA ARG A 149 -8.07 -6.15 -3.47
C ARG A 149 -9.30 -6.40 -4.34
N ARG A 150 -10.50 -6.05 -3.88
CA ARG A 150 -11.71 -6.21 -4.70
C ARG A 150 -11.64 -5.24 -5.88
N PRO A 151 -11.66 -5.75 -7.12
CA PRO A 151 -11.63 -4.90 -8.29
C PRO A 151 -12.80 -3.90 -8.30
N PRO A 152 -12.57 -2.63 -8.64
CA PRO A 152 -13.67 -1.69 -8.80
C PRO A 152 -14.56 -2.10 -9.98
N PRO A 153 -15.87 -1.80 -9.95
CA PRO A 153 -16.76 -2.07 -11.08
C PRO A 153 -16.44 -1.17 -12.28
N GLY A 154 -16.81 -1.62 -13.48
CA GLY A 154 -16.72 -0.80 -14.69
C GLY A 154 -15.31 -0.56 -15.22
N LEU A 155 -14.38 -1.48 -14.94
CA LEU A 155 -13.02 -1.43 -15.50
C LEU A 155 -13.06 -1.37 -17.04
N LYS A 156 -12.16 -0.56 -17.60
CA LYS A 156 -12.00 -0.38 -19.05
C LYS A 156 -10.54 -0.61 -19.43
N VAL A 157 -10.29 -0.88 -20.70
CA VAL A 157 -8.94 -0.83 -21.28
C VAL A 157 -8.43 0.62 -21.27
N ALA A 158 -7.11 0.79 -21.24
CA ALA A 158 -6.50 2.12 -21.26
C ALA A 158 -6.90 2.90 -22.54
N GLN A 159 -7.19 4.17 -22.38
CA GLN A 159 -7.65 5.06 -23.46
C GLN A 159 -6.53 5.98 -24.00
N GLY A 160 -5.37 5.98 -23.35
CA GLY A 160 -4.21 6.78 -23.74
C GLY A 160 -4.30 8.25 -23.30
N HIS A 161 -4.97 8.51 -22.18
CA HIS A 161 -5.13 9.85 -21.60
C HIS A 161 -3.80 10.48 -21.18
N TRP A 162 -2.73 9.68 -21.06
CA TRP A 162 -1.38 10.17 -20.80
C TRP A 162 -0.91 11.26 -21.76
N ARG A 163 -1.48 11.36 -22.98
CA ARG A 163 -1.13 12.38 -24.00
C ARG A 163 -1.54 13.80 -23.59
N GLU A 164 -2.53 13.92 -22.69
CA GLU A 164 -3.12 15.20 -22.26
C GLU A 164 -2.84 15.49 -20.77
N ARG A 165 -2.03 14.64 -20.09
CA ARG A 165 -1.72 14.78 -18.67
C ARG A 165 -0.99 16.07 -18.35
N LYS A 166 -1.37 16.65 -17.21
CA LYS A 166 -0.80 17.89 -16.65
C LYS A 166 0.32 17.58 -15.65
N SER A 167 0.20 16.47 -14.92
CA SER A 167 1.16 16.05 -13.92
C SER A 167 2.25 15.18 -14.53
N LYS A 168 3.48 15.30 -14.03
CA LYS A 168 4.58 14.38 -14.35
C LYS A 168 4.47 13.10 -13.52
N ILE A 169 4.75 11.97 -14.14
CA ILE A 169 4.60 10.65 -13.51
C ILE A 169 5.96 10.07 -13.19
N ILE A 170 6.15 9.65 -11.94
CA ILE A 170 7.28 8.84 -11.50
C ILE A 170 6.75 7.46 -11.12
N LEU A 171 7.25 6.41 -11.76
CA LEU A 171 6.95 5.02 -11.41
C LEU A 171 8.13 4.40 -10.68
N THR A 172 7.91 3.86 -9.47
CA THR A 172 8.94 3.01 -8.86
C THR A 172 8.92 1.63 -9.50
N ILE A 173 10.08 1.13 -9.87
CA ILE A 173 10.27 -0.23 -10.38
C ILE A 173 11.25 -0.98 -9.48
N GLY A 174 11.35 -2.27 -9.59
CA GLY A 174 12.26 -3.08 -8.79
C GLY A 174 13.03 -4.07 -9.61
N SER A 175 14.22 -4.43 -9.13
CA SER A 175 14.98 -5.57 -9.66
C SER A 175 14.34 -6.90 -9.31
N ASP A 176 13.44 -6.91 -8.28
CA ASP A 176 12.70 -8.08 -7.84
C ASP A 176 11.44 -7.67 -7.06
N SER A 177 10.63 -8.66 -6.65
CA SER A 177 9.59 -8.51 -5.63
C SER A 177 10.20 -8.16 -4.27
N ASN A 178 9.44 -7.51 -3.39
CA ASN A 178 9.84 -7.20 -2.01
C ASN A 178 11.16 -6.44 -1.79
N VAL A 179 11.71 -5.78 -2.81
CA VAL A 179 12.92 -4.94 -2.71
C VAL A 179 12.66 -3.50 -2.22
N GLY A 180 11.43 -3.20 -1.78
CA GLY A 180 11.09 -1.93 -1.15
C GLY A 180 10.50 -0.85 -2.05
N LYS A 181 9.91 -1.20 -3.22
CA LYS A 181 9.29 -0.25 -4.16
C LYS A 181 8.28 0.71 -3.52
N MET A 182 7.32 0.17 -2.75
CA MET A 182 6.33 0.97 -2.00
C MET A 182 7.00 1.94 -1.02
N THR A 183 7.91 1.43 -0.21
CA THR A 183 8.65 2.24 0.78
C THR A 183 9.44 3.35 0.10
N THR A 184 10.12 3.03 -1.01
CA THR A 184 10.87 4.01 -1.81
C THR A 184 9.94 5.10 -2.35
N ALA A 185 8.77 4.74 -2.90
CA ALA A 185 7.80 5.69 -3.43
C ALA A 185 7.26 6.64 -2.33
N LEU A 186 6.89 6.09 -1.17
CA LEU A 186 6.38 6.87 -0.04
C LEU A 186 7.47 7.76 0.61
N MET A 187 8.70 7.26 0.73
CA MET A 187 9.83 8.04 1.21
C MET A 187 10.19 9.15 0.23
N LEU A 188 10.13 8.89 -1.08
CA LEU A 188 10.30 9.91 -2.11
C LEU A 188 9.25 11.01 -1.97
N GLN A 189 7.97 10.66 -1.81
CA GLN A 189 6.91 11.63 -1.58
C GLN A 189 7.19 12.48 -0.34
N ARG A 190 7.55 11.84 0.79
CA ARG A 190 7.89 12.54 2.03
C ARG A 190 9.05 13.52 1.82
N GLN A 191 10.10 13.09 1.12
CA GLN A 191 11.27 13.93 0.86
C GLN A 191 10.96 15.08 -0.08
N LEU A 192 10.19 14.87 -1.14
CA LEU A 192 9.74 15.94 -2.04
C LEU A 192 8.96 17.02 -1.28
N LYS A 193 8.08 16.61 -0.36
CA LYS A 193 7.35 17.54 0.51
C LYS A 193 8.28 18.40 1.36
N THR A 194 9.36 17.84 1.91
CA THR A 194 10.34 18.64 2.68
C THR A 194 11.10 19.64 1.81
N LEU A 195 11.18 19.38 0.51
CA LEU A 195 11.78 20.29 -0.48
C LEU A 195 10.76 21.30 -1.07
N GLY A 196 9.53 21.33 -0.55
CA GLY A 196 8.46 22.21 -1.04
C GLY A 196 7.84 21.77 -2.38
N LEU A 197 8.08 20.52 -2.80
CA LEU A 197 7.52 19.96 -4.03
C LEU A 197 6.30 19.10 -3.71
N GLU A 198 5.12 19.57 -4.10
CA GLU A 198 3.89 18.82 -3.91
C GLU A 198 3.85 17.61 -4.85
N SER A 199 3.44 16.48 -4.30
CA SER A 199 3.29 15.24 -5.04
C SER A 199 2.17 14.38 -4.46
N ILE A 200 1.55 13.57 -5.32
CA ILE A 200 0.48 12.64 -4.95
C ILE A 200 0.98 11.22 -5.15
N PHE A 201 0.84 10.38 -4.13
CA PHE A 201 1.11 8.96 -4.23
C PHE A 201 -0.15 8.20 -4.66
N VAL A 202 0.00 7.30 -5.63
CA VAL A 202 -1.05 6.38 -6.10
C VAL A 202 -0.63 4.95 -5.74
N GLY A 203 -1.37 4.32 -4.84
CA GLY A 203 -1.15 2.94 -4.43
C GLY A 203 -1.58 1.96 -5.52
N THR A 204 -0.77 0.94 -5.78
CA THR A 204 -1.09 -0.14 -6.72
C THR A 204 -1.16 -1.51 -6.06
N GLY A 205 -0.89 -1.55 -4.77
CA GLY A 205 -1.07 -2.70 -3.88
C GLY A 205 -1.84 -2.32 -2.63
N GLN A 206 -2.42 -3.31 -1.96
CA GLN A 206 -3.29 -3.10 -0.80
C GLN A 206 -2.68 -2.23 0.30
N THR A 207 -1.39 -2.40 0.60
CA THR A 207 -0.72 -1.63 1.65
C THR A 207 -0.58 -0.16 1.27
N GLY A 208 -0.12 0.13 0.04
CA GLY A 208 -0.02 1.49 -0.48
C GLY A 208 -1.39 2.20 -0.51
N MET A 209 -2.44 1.47 -0.89
CA MET A 209 -3.81 1.97 -0.87
C MET A 209 -4.28 2.30 0.55
N MET A 210 -4.01 1.45 1.54
CA MET A 210 -4.38 1.69 2.95
C MET A 210 -3.62 2.85 3.55
N ILE A 211 -2.38 3.08 3.11
CA ILE A 211 -1.57 4.23 3.55
C ILE A 211 -2.08 5.53 2.93
N SER A 212 -2.31 5.54 1.62
CA SER A 212 -2.66 6.77 0.87
C SER A 212 -4.16 7.07 0.84
N GLY A 213 -5.01 6.05 1.08
CA GLY A 213 -6.46 6.14 0.91
C GLY A 213 -6.92 6.18 -0.55
N ARG A 214 -6.04 5.86 -1.51
CA ARG A 214 -6.33 5.87 -2.96
C ARG A 214 -5.50 4.83 -3.71
N GLY A 215 -5.97 4.47 -4.90
CA GLY A 215 -5.29 3.52 -5.77
C GLY A 215 -6.13 2.30 -6.10
N VAL A 216 -5.50 1.33 -6.73
CA VAL A 216 -6.12 0.06 -7.14
C VAL A 216 -5.12 -1.09 -6.97
N ALA A 217 -5.57 -2.22 -6.41
CA ALA A 217 -4.73 -3.41 -6.28
C ALA A 217 -4.61 -4.11 -7.64
N VAL A 218 -3.59 -3.74 -8.41
CA VAL A 218 -3.42 -4.16 -9.82
C VAL A 218 -3.20 -5.67 -9.96
N ASP A 219 -2.68 -6.33 -8.94
CA ASP A 219 -2.48 -7.77 -8.89
C ASP A 219 -3.80 -8.58 -8.75
N ALA A 220 -4.91 -7.90 -8.47
CA ALA A 220 -6.24 -8.49 -8.44
C ALA A 220 -7.10 -8.13 -9.68
N ILE A 221 -6.53 -7.40 -10.64
CA ILE A 221 -7.22 -6.98 -11.86
C ILE A 221 -6.98 -8.02 -12.97
N VAL A 222 -8.02 -8.33 -13.73
CA VAL A 222 -7.89 -9.12 -14.97
C VAL A 222 -6.94 -8.40 -15.92
N SER A 223 -5.99 -9.13 -16.52
CA SER A 223 -4.85 -8.57 -17.27
C SER A 223 -5.25 -7.52 -18.32
N ASP A 224 -6.36 -7.72 -19.04
CA ASP A 224 -6.86 -6.80 -20.07
C ASP A 224 -7.13 -5.38 -19.54
N PHE A 225 -7.41 -5.26 -18.25
CA PHE A 225 -7.82 -4.00 -17.62
C PHE A 225 -6.76 -3.38 -16.72
N VAL A 226 -5.60 -4.01 -16.50
CA VAL A 226 -4.55 -3.50 -15.60
C VAL A 226 -4.08 -2.11 -16.02
N ASN A 227 -3.81 -1.91 -17.31
CA ASN A 227 -3.36 -0.63 -17.85
C ASN A 227 -4.43 0.45 -17.65
N GLY A 228 -5.70 0.12 -17.96
CA GLY A 228 -6.80 1.06 -17.83
C GLY A 228 -7.15 1.39 -16.38
N ALA A 229 -7.06 0.41 -15.47
CA ALA A 229 -7.24 0.64 -14.04
C ALA A 229 -6.16 1.59 -13.48
N THR A 230 -4.91 1.40 -13.90
CA THR A 230 -3.78 2.29 -13.54
C THR A 230 -4.00 3.70 -14.09
N GLU A 231 -4.35 3.82 -15.37
CA GLU A 231 -4.66 5.10 -16.02
C GLU A 231 -5.78 5.82 -15.27
N ALA A 232 -6.89 5.13 -14.98
CA ALA A 232 -8.04 5.72 -14.30
C ALA A 232 -7.72 6.23 -12.89
N GLU A 233 -6.83 5.57 -12.13
CA GLU A 233 -6.41 6.07 -10.81
C GLU A 233 -5.54 7.32 -10.91
N ILE A 234 -4.70 7.41 -11.94
CA ILE A 234 -3.89 8.60 -12.22
C ILE A 234 -4.79 9.76 -12.65
N ASP A 235 -5.75 9.52 -13.53
CA ASP A 235 -6.68 10.56 -14.04
C ASP A 235 -7.49 11.22 -12.92
N LYS A 236 -7.83 10.47 -11.85
CA LYS A 236 -8.54 11.04 -10.68
C LYS A 236 -7.75 12.15 -9.97
N VAL A 237 -6.43 12.18 -10.14
CA VAL A 237 -5.53 13.09 -9.42
C VAL A 237 -4.68 13.94 -10.35
N ASP A 238 -4.80 13.77 -11.67
CA ASP A 238 -4.06 14.55 -12.65
C ASP A 238 -4.35 16.05 -12.51
N GLY A 239 -3.31 16.85 -12.55
CA GLY A 239 -3.39 18.31 -12.39
C GLY A 239 -3.61 18.80 -10.95
N GLN A 240 -3.77 17.89 -9.95
CA GLN A 240 -3.90 18.29 -8.54
C GLN A 240 -2.54 18.54 -7.88
N ALA A 241 -1.47 17.96 -8.43
CA ALA A 241 -0.09 18.23 -8.02
C ALA A 241 0.82 18.15 -9.25
N PRO A 242 1.99 18.81 -9.25
CA PRO A 242 2.94 18.73 -10.35
C PRO A 242 3.51 17.33 -10.58
N LEU A 243 3.57 16.51 -9.52
CA LEU A 243 4.11 15.16 -9.58
C LEU A 243 3.10 14.14 -9.05
N ILE A 244 3.01 13.00 -9.74
CA ILE A 244 2.31 11.81 -9.25
C ILE A 244 3.34 10.69 -9.15
N ILE A 245 3.41 10.06 -7.98
CA ILE A 245 4.30 8.93 -7.72
C ILE A 245 3.45 7.67 -7.69
N VAL A 246 3.68 6.79 -8.66
CA VAL A 246 2.96 5.52 -8.79
C VAL A 246 3.78 4.42 -8.12
N GLU A 247 3.14 3.67 -7.22
CA GLU A 247 3.75 2.50 -6.59
C GLU A 247 4.02 1.41 -7.64
N GLY A 248 5.22 0.85 -7.64
CA GLY A 248 5.56 -0.28 -8.48
C GLY A 248 5.22 -1.63 -7.85
N GLN A 249 4.88 -2.59 -8.68
CA GLN A 249 4.60 -3.99 -8.31
C GLN A 249 5.43 -4.93 -9.19
N GLY A 250 5.76 -6.12 -8.67
CA GLY A 250 6.54 -7.11 -9.39
C GLY A 250 7.94 -6.61 -9.77
N ALA A 251 8.48 -7.15 -10.85
CA ALA A 251 9.69 -6.70 -11.51
C ALA A 251 9.69 -7.18 -12.98
N VAL A 252 10.23 -6.38 -13.89
CA VAL A 252 10.26 -6.72 -15.35
C VAL A 252 10.93 -8.07 -15.61
N THR A 253 11.97 -8.37 -14.86
CA THR A 253 12.78 -9.60 -14.99
C THR A 253 12.22 -10.78 -14.19
N HIS A 254 11.19 -10.60 -13.37
CA HIS A 254 10.67 -11.67 -12.52
C HIS A 254 9.79 -12.63 -13.32
N ILE A 255 10.08 -13.93 -13.26
CA ILE A 255 9.39 -14.98 -14.04
C ILE A 255 7.87 -14.97 -13.77
N GLY A 256 7.43 -14.81 -12.51
CA GLY A 256 6.02 -14.89 -12.13
C GLY A 256 5.29 -13.54 -12.11
N TYR A 257 6.00 -12.40 -11.98
CA TYR A 257 5.35 -11.11 -11.67
C TYR A 257 5.71 -9.98 -12.64
N SER A 258 6.31 -10.28 -13.79
CA SER A 258 6.67 -9.26 -14.80
C SER A 258 5.44 -8.62 -15.46
N ALA A 259 4.37 -9.37 -15.68
CA ALA A 259 3.15 -8.88 -16.32
C ALA A 259 2.53 -7.68 -15.60
N VAL A 260 2.50 -7.69 -14.25
CA VAL A 260 1.99 -6.59 -13.44
C VAL A 260 2.83 -5.32 -13.64
N THR A 261 4.16 -5.46 -13.68
CA THR A 261 5.07 -4.34 -13.91
C THR A 261 4.86 -3.73 -15.30
N MET A 262 4.72 -4.56 -16.34
CA MET A 262 4.41 -4.10 -17.70
C MET A 262 3.08 -3.37 -17.76
N GLY A 263 2.05 -3.90 -17.09
CA GLY A 263 0.74 -3.24 -16.97
C GLY A 263 0.84 -1.85 -16.33
N LEU A 264 1.65 -1.70 -15.29
CA LEU A 264 1.91 -0.40 -14.65
C LEU A 264 2.67 0.57 -15.57
N ILE A 265 3.70 0.09 -16.28
CA ILE A 265 4.47 0.91 -17.23
C ILE A 265 3.54 1.47 -18.33
N HIS A 266 2.74 0.61 -18.95
CA HIS A 266 1.83 1.02 -20.02
C HIS A 266 0.62 1.84 -19.52
N GLY A 267 0.11 1.55 -18.33
CA GLY A 267 -1.02 2.30 -17.75
C GLY A 267 -0.61 3.67 -17.20
N SER A 268 0.59 3.77 -16.64
CA SER A 268 1.09 5.05 -16.10
C SER A 268 1.82 5.89 -17.15
N MET A 269 2.45 5.29 -18.17
CA MET A 269 3.31 5.97 -19.14
C MET A 269 4.22 7.02 -18.46
N PRO A 270 5.16 6.57 -17.62
CA PRO A 270 5.88 7.46 -16.70
C PRO A 270 6.91 8.33 -17.42
N ASP A 271 7.11 9.54 -16.91
CA ASP A 271 8.19 10.45 -17.33
C ASP A 271 9.55 10.02 -16.75
N ALA A 272 9.53 9.33 -15.60
CA ALA A 272 10.75 8.84 -14.95
C ALA A 272 10.50 7.55 -14.17
N PHE A 273 11.56 6.76 -14.06
CA PHE A 273 11.60 5.56 -13.20
C PHE A 273 12.50 5.77 -11.99
N VAL A 274 12.12 5.17 -10.87
CA VAL A 274 12.99 5.01 -9.70
C VAL A 274 13.16 3.52 -9.44
N LEU A 275 14.37 3.02 -9.63
CA LEU A 275 14.70 1.60 -9.42
C LEU A 275 15.00 1.34 -7.95
N ALA A 276 14.19 0.50 -7.31
CA ALA A 276 14.50 -0.11 -6.03
C ALA A 276 15.29 -1.42 -6.27
N HIS A 277 16.47 -1.50 -5.69
CA HIS A 277 17.37 -2.64 -5.87
C HIS A 277 18.02 -3.03 -4.54
N GLN A 278 18.11 -4.33 -4.29
CA GLN A 278 18.83 -4.91 -3.17
C GLN A 278 20.06 -5.69 -3.69
N PRO A 279 21.25 -5.11 -3.67
CA PRO A 279 22.45 -5.71 -4.27
C PRO A 279 22.86 -7.08 -3.71
N SER A 280 22.55 -7.31 -2.42
CA SER A 280 22.88 -8.58 -1.76
C SER A 280 21.89 -9.72 -2.05
N ARG A 281 20.81 -9.44 -2.77
CA ARG A 281 19.78 -10.42 -3.07
C ARG A 281 20.12 -11.13 -4.38
N ILE A 282 20.46 -12.43 -4.28
CA ILE A 282 20.87 -13.26 -5.42
C ILE A 282 19.81 -14.28 -5.82
N VAL A 283 18.76 -14.46 -5.00
CA VAL A 283 17.61 -15.33 -5.28
C VAL A 283 16.31 -14.58 -5.01
N ASP A 284 15.24 -14.97 -5.70
CA ASP A 284 13.88 -14.46 -5.46
C ASP A 284 13.24 -15.05 -4.19
N ASP A 285 11.96 -14.72 -3.90
CA ASP A 285 11.21 -15.25 -2.76
C ASP A 285 10.92 -16.77 -2.86
N TYR A 286 11.28 -17.42 -3.97
CA TYR A 286 11.10 -18.86 -4.24
C TYR A 286 12.41 -19.59 -4.44
N ASP A 287 13.53 -19.01 -4.03
CA ASP A 287 14.90 -19.53 -4.17
C ASP A 287 15.38 -19.72 -5.62
N HIS A 288 14.75 -19.04 -6.58
CA HIS A 288 15.26 -19.03 -7.95
C HIS A 288 16.36 -17.97 -8.10
N PRO A 289 17.44 -18.26 -8.83
CA PRO A 289 18.49 -17.27 -9.10
C PRO A 289 17.93 -16.05 -9.81
N LEU A 290 18.28 -14.87 -9.32
CA LEU A 290 17.94 -13.61 -10.00
C LEU A 290 18.87 -13.40 -11.21
N PRO A 291 18.36 -12.77 -12.29
CA PRO A 291 19.22 -12.38 -13.40
C PRO A 291 20.22 -11.32 -12.92
N GLU A 292 21.45 -11.41 -13.42
CA GLU A 292 22.47 -10.39 -13.19
C GLU A 292 22.03 -9.06 -13.82
N ILE A 293 22.09 -7.98 -13.03
CA ILE A 293 21.87 -6.61 -13.52
C ILE A 293 23.23 -6.10 -13.97
N GLN A 294 23.42 -6.00 -15.29
CA GLN A 294 24.62 -5.44 -15.92
C GLN A 294 24.53 -3.92 -16.06
#